data_ac14ce0796da2bf90bd6eea8bb2b13b9
#
_entry.id   ac14ce0796da2bf90bd6eea8bb2b13b9
#
_cell.length_a   1.000
_cell.length_b   1.000
_cell.length_c   1.000
_cell.angle_alpha   90.00
_cell.angle_beta   90.00
_cell.angle_gamma   90.00
#
_symmetry.space_group_name_H-M   'P 1'
#
loop_
_entity.id
_entity.type
_entity.pdbx_description
1 polymer ?
#
loop_
_entity_poly.entity_id
_entity_poly.type
_entity_poly.pdbx_seq_one_letter_code
_entity_poly.pdbx_strand_id
1 'polypeptide(L)'
;MQGAITVDPERRFLRFRFDQGATVRDWVEAQAIFLQFSEETGIRRALVDVRNQPLAGPVMQLFEFGHNIPSGMVFAVLSDPHSEDHKFVETVALNRGKSVRLFFGSEDEAVEWLMAEAI
;
A
#
# COMPACT_ATOMS: atom_id res chain seq x y z
N MET A 1 -9.81 -9.08 7.74
CA MET A 1 -8.75 -8.82 6.75
C MET A 1 -7.79 -10.00 6.69
N GLN A 2 -7.43 -10.41 5.49
CA GLN A 2 -6.46 -11.50 5.27
C GLN A 2 -5.04 -10.95 5.32
N GLY A 3 -4.45 -10.91 6.50
CA GLY A 3 -3.10 -10.38 6.69
C GLY A 3 -2.86 -9.90 8.10
N ALA A 4 -1.84 -9.06 8.25
CA ALA A 4 -1.44 -8.51 9.55
C ALA A 4 -1.13 -7.02 9.43
N ILE A 5 -1.43 -6.28 10.50
CA ILE A 5 -1.16 -4.85 10.60
C ILE A 5 -0.30 -4.64 11.84
N THR A 6 0.85 -4.00 11.68
CA THR A 6 1.76 -3.68 12.78
C THR A 6 2.25 -2.24 12.66
N VAL A 7 2.63 -1.64 13.78
CA VAL A 7 3.26 -0.33 13.80
C VAL A 7 4.77 -0.53 13.82
N ASP A 8 5.50 0.23 12.99
CA ASP A 8 6.96 0.25 13.03
C ASP A 8 7.44 0.52 14.47
N PRO A 9 8.49 -0.18 14.97
CA PRO A 9 8.98 0.00 16.33
C PRO A 9 9.32 1.45 16.69
N GLU A 10 9.77 2.24 15.72
CA GLU A 10 10.06 3.67 15.90
C GLU A 10 8.87 4.55 15.56
N ARG A 11 7.70 3.97 15.28
CA ARG A 11 6.45 4.65 14.94
C ARG A 11 6.57 5.58 13.74
N ARG A 12 7.38 5.20 12.75
CA ARG A 12 7.60 6.00 11.55
C ARG A 12 6.55 5.75 10.47
N PHE A 13 5.98 4.54 10.44
CA PHE A 13 4.99 4.12 9.44
C PHE A 13 4.14 2.98 9.98
N LEU A 14 3.00 2.74 9.32
CA LEU A 14 2.16 1.57 9.55
C LEU A 14 2.51 0.49 8.53
N ARG A 15 2.67 -0.75 8.98
CA ARG A 15 3.00 -1.88 8.13
C ARG A 15 1.77 -2.75 7.91
N PHE A 16 1.50 -3.04 6.65
CA PHE A 16 0.49 -4.02 6.24
C PHE A 16 1.14 -5.18 5.53
N ARG A 17 0.78 -6.40 5.90
CA ARG A 17 1.16 -7.59 5.15
C ARG A 17 -0.12 -8.31 4.76
N PHE A 18 -0.26 -8.62 3.48
CA PHE A 18 -1.42 -9.34 2.96
C PHE A 18 -1.06 -10.79 2.65
N ASP A 19 -1.95 -11.71 3.01
CA ASP A 19 -1.81 -13.12 2.75
C ASP A 19 -2.27 -13.47 1.33
N GLN A 20 -1.94 -14.68 0.87
CA GLN A 20 -2.23 -15.12 -0.49
C GLN A 20 -3.71 -15.03 -0.87
N GLY A 21 -4.61 -15.23 0.09
CA GLY A 21 -6.05 -15.16 -0.15
C GLY A 21 -6.66 -13.77 -0.07
N ALA A 22 -5.85 -12.72 0.16
CA ALA A 22 -6.36 -11.36 0.26
C ALA A 22 -6.85 -10.84 -1.09
N THR A 23 -7.84 -9.96 -1.05
CA THR A 23 -8.45 -9.35 -2.24
C THR A 23 -8.47 -7.83 -2.11
N VAL A 24 -8.95 -7.14 -3.15
CA VAL A 24 -9.13 -5.68 -3.10
C VAL A 24 -10.01 -5.27 -1.92
N ARG A 25 -10.98 -6.11 -1.53
CA ARG A 25 -11.81 -5.84 -0.36
C ARG A 25 -10.97 -5.71 0.91
N ASP A 26 -9.97 -6.58 1.07
CA ASP A 26 -9.04 -6.49 2.20
C ASP A 26 -8.19 -5.22 2.11
N TRP A 27 -7.80 -4.81 0.93
CA TRP A 27 -7.06 -3.56 0.73
C TRP A 27 -7.90 -2.35 1.13
N VAL A 28 -9.18 -2.32 0.75
CA VAL A 28 -10.10 -1.24 1.11
C VAL A 28 -10.26 -1.17 2.63
N GLU A 29 -10.43 -2.31 3.28
CA GLU A 29 -10.52 -2.38 4.74
C GLU A 29 -9.24 -1.86 5.42
N ALA A 30 -8.09 -2.31 4.94
CA ALA A 30 -6.79 -1.86 5.46
C ALA A 30 -6.59 -0.35 5.28
N GLN A 31 -7.02 0.19 4.14
CA GLN A 31 -6.93 1.63 3.88
C GLN A 31 -7.79 2.42 4.86
N ALA A 32 -8.98 1.95 5.18
CA ALA A 32 -9.85 2.59 6.17
C ALA A 32 -9.19 2.59 7.55
N ILE A 33 -8.56 1.49 7.94
CA ILE A 33 -7.80 1.38 9.18
C ILE A 33 -6.64 2.37 9.20
N PHE A 34 -5.92 2.48 8.09
CA PHE A 34 -4.79 3.41 7.97
C PHE A 34 -5.26 4.87 8.10
N LEU A 35 -6.36 5.23 7.46
CA LEU A 35 -6.91 6.59 7.54
C LEU A 35 -7.23 6.95 8.99
N GLN A 36 -7.88 6.06 9.72
CA GLN A 36 -8.19 6.28 11.11
C GLN A 36 -6.93 6.39 11.97
N PHE A 37 -5.96 5.50 11.77
CA PHE A 37 -4.69 5.52 12.47
C PHE A 37 -3.93 6.83 12.21
N SER A 38 -3.91 7.27 10.95
CA SER A 38 -3.26 8.52 10.55
C SER A 38 -3.92 9.74 11.22
N GLU A 39 -5.24 9.75 11.30
CA GLU A 39 -5.97 10.82 11.96
C GLU A 39 -5.63 10.90 13.45
N GLU A 40 -5.48 9.76 14.11
CA GLU A 40 -5.18 9.69 15.55
C GLU A 40 -3.72 9.98 15.87
N THR A 41 -2.79 9.65 15.00
CA THR A 41 -1.34 9.69 15.29
C THR A 41 -0.56 10.71 14.48
N GLY A 42 -1.10 11.19 13.36
CA GLY A 42 -0.38 12.04 12.42
C GLY A 42 0.57 11.28 11.50
N ILE A 43 0.67 9.95 11.61
CA ILE A 43 1.52 9.13 10.75
C ILE A 43 0.85 8.99 9.39
N ARG A 44 1.58 9.36 8.31
CA ARG A 44 1.06 9.39 6.94
C ARG A 44 1.82 8.49 5.97
N ARG A 45 2.60 7.55 6.52
CA ARG A 45 3.41 6.63 5.73
C ARG A 45 2.99 5.19 6.00
N ALA A 46 2.87 4.40 4.94
CA ALA A 46 2.55 2.98 5.04
C ALA A 46 3.49 2.14 4.18
N LEU A 47 3.95 1.05 4.75
CA LEU A 47 4.66 0.00 4.02
C LEU A 47 3.69 -1.16 3.83
N VAL A 48 3.44 -1.51 2.57
CA VAL A 48 2.44 -2.52 2.20
C VAL A 48 3.15 -3.71 1.55
N ASP A 49 3.02 -4.89 2.13
CA ASP A 49 3.62 -6.10 1.60
C ASP A 49 2.54 -6.97 0.94
N VAL A 50 2.59 -7.06 -0.39
CA VAL A 50 1.69 -7.87 -1.20
C VAL A 50 2.42 -8.92 -2.01
N ARG A 51 3.65 -9.29 -1.59
CA ARG A 51 4.52 -10.21 -2.34
C ARG A 51 3.92 -11.60 -2.52
N ASN A 52 3.06 -12.03 -1.61
CA ASN A 52 2.43 -13.35 -1.67
C ASN A 52 1.00 -13.32 -2.20
N GLN A 53 0.60 -12.22 -2.84
CA GLN A 53 -0.74 -12.02 -3.36
C GLN A 53 -0.71 -11.85 -4.88
N PRO A 54 -0.84 -12.93 -5.67
CA PRO A 54 -0.70 -12.85 -7.12
C PRO A 54 -1.84 -12.11 -7.83
N LEU A 55 -3.08 -12.25 -7.33
CA LEU A 55 -4.26 -11.64 -7.91
C LEU A 55 -5.10 -11.01 -6.79
N ALA A 56 -5.60 -9.80 -7.04
CA ALA A 56 -6.35 -9.05 -6.04
C ALA A 56 -7.85 -8.95 -6.38
N GLY A 57 -8.21 -8.87 -7.66
CA GLY A 57 -9.61 -8.76 -8.05
C GLY A 57 -9.83 -8.32 -9.48
N PRO A 58 -11.12 -8.10 -9.86
CA PRO A 58 -11.49 -7.60 -11.19
C PRO A 58 -10.91 -6.21 -11.47
N VAL A 59 -10.65 -5.93 -12.75
CA VAL A 59 -10.00 -4.68 -13.17
C VAL A 59 -10.74 -3.43 -12.70
N MET A 60 -12.06 -3.44 -12.68
CA MET A 60 -12.82 -2.28 -12.22
C MET A 60 -12.62 -2.00 -10.74
N GLN A 61 -12.51 -3.04 -9.92
CA GLN A 61 -12.23 -2.88 -8.49
C GLN A 61 -10.81 -2.36 -8.27
N LEU A 62 -9.86 -2.84 -9.06
CA LEU A 62 -8.48 -2.36 -9.01
C LEU A 62 -8.41 -0.87 -9.39
N PHE A 63 -9.14 -0.48 -10.43
CA PHE A 63 -9.20 0.91 -10.87
C PHE A 63 -9.77 1.81 -9.77
N GLU A 64 -10.90 1.42 -9.19
CA GLU A 64 -11.54 2.20 -8.12
C GLU A 64 -10.62 2.35 -6.91
N PHE A 65 -9.95 1.27 -6.52
CA PHE A 65 -9.02 1.33 -5.40
C PHE A 65 -7.88 2.31 -5.68
N GLY A 66 -7.23 2.21 -6.83
CA GLY A 66 -6.12 3.10 -7.20
C GLY A 66 -6.57 4.56 -7.30
N HIS A 67 -7.76 4.79 -7.86
CA HIS A 67 -8.34 6.13 -7.98
C HIS A 67 -8.63 6.75 -6.60
N ASN A 68 -9.03 5.95 -5.63
CA ASN A 68 -9.45 6.41 -4.30
C ASN A 68 -8.34 6.38 -3.25
N ILE A 69 -7.11 6.07 -3.61
CA ILE A 69 -5.99 6.17 -2.67
C ILE A 69 -5.91 7.61 -2.16
N PRO A 70 -5.82 7.82 -0.83
CA PRO A 70 -5.87 9.17 -0.27
C PRO A 70 -4.64 10.00 -0.64
N SER A 71 -4.88 11.28 -0.93
CA SER A 71 -3.82 12.26 -1.13
C SER A 71 -3.16 12.62 0.21
N GLY A 72 -1.92 13.07 0.16
CA GLY A 72 -1.19 13.48 1.36
C GLY A 72 -0.67 12.33 2.20
N MET A 73 -0.71 11.10 1.66
CA MET A 73 -0.13 9.92 2.28
C MET A 73 0.84 9.26 1.31
N VAL A 74 1.81 8.53 1.85
CA VAL A 74 2.85 7.89 1.05
C VAL A 74 2.81 6.38 1.29
N PHE A 75 2.80 5.63 0.19
CA PHE A 75 2.73 4.16 0.21
C PHE A 75 3.93 3.58 -0.51
N ALA A 76 4.75 2.81 0.20
CA ALA A 76 5.77 1.95 -0.40
C ALA A 76 5.20 0.53 -0.43
N VAL A 77 5.20 -0.10 -1.59
CA VAL A 77 4.56 -1.41 -1.78
C VAL A 77 5.61 -2.44 -2.18
N LEU A 78 5.77 -3.46 -1.36
CA LEU A 78 6.60 -4.62 -1.69
C LEU A 78 5.78 -5.56 -2.55
N SER A 79 6.20 -5.76 -3.79
CA SER A 79 5.45 -6.49 -4.80
C SER A 79 6.35 -7.48 -5.54
N ASP A 80 5.74 -8.27 -6.41
CA ASP A 80 6.45 -9.18 -7.31
C ASP A 80 6.52 -8.59 -8.71
N PRO A 81 7.65 -8.80 -9.45
CA PRO A 81 7.82 -8.23 -10.79
C PRO A 81 6.75 -8.66 -11.79
N HIS A 82 6.09 -9.80 -11.53
CA HIS A 82 5.09 -10.38 -12.45
C HIS A 82 3.66 -10.03 -12.08
N SER A 83 3.43 -9.23 -11.03
CA SER A 83 2.08 -8.87 -10.62
C SER A 83 1.53 -7.72 -11.47
N GLU A 84 0.68 -8.05 -12.43
CA GLU A 84 0.00 -7.05 -13.27
C GLU A 84 -1.01 -6.23 -12.46
N ASP A 85 -1.71 -6.85 -11.50
CA ASP A 85 -2.68 -6.14 -10.65
C ASP A 85 -2.02 -5.02 -9.86
N HIS A 86 -0.87 -5.28 -9.25
CA HIS A 86 -0.15 -4.28 -8.47
C HIS A 86 0.34 -3.13 -9.35
N LYS A 87 0.89 -3.44 -10.53
CA LYS A 87 1.35 -2.44 -11.50
C LYS A 87 0.20 -1.58 -12.00
N PHE A 88 -0.95 -2.18 -12.25
CA PHE A 88 -2.13 -1.45 -12.69
C PHE A 88 -2.59 -0.45 -11.65
N VAL A 89 -2.69 -0.85 -10.38
CA VAL A 89 -3.09 0.04 -9.29
C VAL A 89 -2.09 1.18 -9.13
N GLU A 90 -0.80 0.90 -9.20
CA GLU A 90 0.24 1.95 -9.14
C GLU A 90 0.04 2.96 -10.25
N THR A 91 -0.16 2.49 -11.48
CA THR A 91 -0.35 3.36 -12.65
C THR A 91 -1.56 4.27 -12.47
N VAL A 92 -2.69 3.72 -12.04
CA VAL A 92 -3.91 4.50 -11.78
C VAL A 92 -3.65 5.56 -10.71
N ALA A 93 -3.01 5.18 -9.60
CA ALA A 93 -2.72 6.09 -8.50
C ALA A 93 -1.79 7.23 -8.95
N LEU A 94 -0.71 6.93 -9.67
CA LEU A 94 0.23 7.93 -10.16
C LEU A 94 -0.44 8.91 -11.12
N ASN A 95 -1.33 8.44 -11.98
CA ASN A 95 -2.09 9.30 -12.89
C ASN A 95 -3.05 10.24 -12.15
N ARG A 96 -3.33 9.97 -10.88
CA ARG A 96 -4.16 10.83 -10.02
C ARG A 96 -3.31 11.65 -9.04
N GLY A 97 -1.99 11.68 -9.21
CA GLY A 97 -1.09 12.46 -8.37
C GLY A 97 -0.88 11.88 -6.97
N LYS A 98 -1.14 10.60 -6.78
CA LYS A 98 -0.93 9.93 -5.48
C LYS A 98 0.52 9.48 -5.33
N SER A 99 0.99 9.34 -4.09
CA SER A 99 2.36 8.92 -3.78
C SER A 99 2.40 7.43 -3.47
N VAL A 100 2.56 6.63 -4.50
CA VAL A 100 2.65 5.17 -4.41
C VAL A 100 3.80 4.69 -5.27
N ARG A 101 4.62 3.77 -4.74
CA ARG A 101 5.70 3.16 -5.52
C ARG A 101 5.85 1.70 -5.19
N LEU A 102 5.98 0.86 -6.23
CA LEU A 102 6.27 -0.57 -6.09
C LEU A 102 7.77 -0.81 -5.97
N PHE A 103 8.12 -1.80 -5.13
CA PHE A 103 9.49 -2.26 -4.94
C PHE A 103 9.51 -3.78 -5.10
N PHE A 104 10.50 -4.28 -5.84
CA PHE A 104 10.63 -5.70 -6.16
C PHE A 104 11.85 -6.35 -5.50
N GLY A 105 12.58 -5.60 -4.71
CA GLY A 105 13.80 -6.03 -4.05
C GLY A 105 13.67 -6.05 -2.54
N SER A 106 14.63 -5.42 -1.86
CA SER A 106 14.68 -5.45 -0.40
C SER A 106 13.66 -4.50 0.25
N GLU A 107 13.21 -4.88 1.43
CA GLU A 107 12.37 -4.03 2.25
C GLU A 107 13.10 -2.74 2.65
N ASP A 108 14.41 -2.81 2.88
CA ASP A 108 15.20 -1.65 3.28
C ASP A 108 15.16 -0.54 2.22
N GLU A 109 15.19 -0.90 0.94
CA GLU A 109 15.06 0.06 -0.16
C GLU A 109 13.70 0.75 -0.13
N ALA A 110 12.65 -0.02 0.10
CA ALA A 110 11.28 0.52 0.20
C ALA A 110 11.14 1.47 1.37
N VAL A 111 11.67 1.11 2.53
CA VAL A 111 11.63 1.95 3.74
C VAL A 111 12.43 3.24 3.52
N GLU A 112 13.60 3.15 2.90
CA GLU A 112 14.43 4.33 2.61
C GLU A 112 13.66 5.33 1.73
N TRP A 113 13.03 4.85 0.66
CA TRP A 113 12.21 5.71 -0.20
C TRP A 113 11.02 6.29 0.58
N LEU A 114 10.34 5.45 1.35
CA LEU A 114 9.15 5.85 2.12
C LEU A 114 9.46 6.99 3.07
N MET A 115 10.60 6.92 3.74
CA MET A 115 11.00 7.95 4.73
C MET A 115 11.55 9.22 4.08
N ALA A 116 12.02 9.13 2.83
CA ALA A 116 12.58 10.27 2.11
C ALA A 116 11.51 11.11 1.40
N GLU A 117 10.34 10.53 1.11
CA GLU A 117 9.28 11.24 0.40
C GLU A 117 8.65 12.34 1.26
N ALA A 118 8.42 13.49 0.63
CA ALA A 118 7.71 14.60 1.26
C ALA A 118 6.20 14.30 1.34
N ILE A 119 5.58 14.81 2.37
CA ILE A 119 4.13 14.71 2.57
C ILE A 119 3.50 16.09 2.40
#